data_eac7b83b474aab5c053302238c525cd8
#
_entry.id   eac7b83b474aab5c053302238c525cd8
#
_cell.length_a   1.000
_cell.length_b   1.000
_cell.length_c   1.000
_cell.angle_alpha   90.00
_cell.angle_beta   90.00
_cell.angle_gamma   90.00
#
_symmetry.space_group_name_H-M   'P 1'
#
loop_
_entity.id
_entity.type
_entity.pdbx_description
1 polymer ?
#
loop_
_entity_poly.entity_id
_entity_poly.type
_entity_poly.pdbx_seq_one_letter_code
_entity_poly.pdbx_strand_id
1 'polypeptide(L)'
;PIQPDNLQQLIHTLQDALGQSDIVIINTGSSKGTADFSIPALESVGTILSHMITSGPGAHTSCTITPDGKPIVGIPGPSVGAECTMDWFVKPLMDRYLGQTTQPIKVLAIYQGNDYPATGRMFSLVRRAFLIRQPDERLFAVPVDIGDSRGMDRCNGFITLPPAGLKRGTEIQAELRYPYQFL
;
A
#
# COMPACT_ATOMS: atom_id res chain seq x y z
N PRO A 1 12.64 7.89 -14.66
CA PRO A 1 14.09 7.85 -14.54
C PRO A 1 14.53 8.00 -13.09
N ILE A 2 15.68 7.40 -12.73
CA ILE A 2 16.29 7.58 -11.40
C ILE A 2 16.87 9.00 -11.37
N GLN A 3 16.59 9.74 -10.31
CA GLN A 3 17.09 11.10 -10.12
C GLN A 3 18.17 11.13 -9.02
N PRO A 4 19.17 11.99 -9.12
CA PRO A 4 20.12 12.21 -8.04
C PRO A 4 19.44 12.92 -6.84
N ASP A 5 20.05 12.78 -5.66
CA ASP A 5 19.59 13.43 -4.41
C ASP A 5 19.87 14.95 -4.46
N ASN A 6 19.10 15.65 -5.30
CA ASN A 6 19.17 17.10 -5.48
C ASN A 6 17.76 17.69 -5.55
N LEU A 7 17.43 18.56 -4.62
CA LEU A 7 16.10 19.15 -4.50
C LEU A 7 15.63 19.86 -5.75
N GLN A 8 16.47 20.72 -6.35
CA GLN A 8 16.10 21.51 -7.52
C GLN A 8 15.86 20.63 -8.75
N GLN A 9 16.68 19.60 -8.92
CA GLN A 9 16.52 18.64 -10.00
C GLN A 9 15.26 17.79 -9.82
N LEU A 10 14.96 17.39 -8.58
CA LEU A 10 13.74 16.64 -8.26
C LEU A 10 12.48 17.47 -8.54
N ILE A 11 12.48 18.76 -8.14
CA ILE A 11 11.38 19.71 -8.43
C ILE A 11 11.18 19.84 -9.95
N HIS A 12 12.26 20.06 -10.71
CA HIS A 12 12.18 20.18 -12.15
C HIS A 12 11.61 18.90 -12.79
N THR A 13 12.10 17.74 -12.38
CA THR A 13 11.60 16.45 -12.87
C THR A 13 10.12 16.23 -12.55
N LEU A 14 9.67 16.64 -11.35
CA LEU A 14 8.25 16.57 -10.99
C LEU A 14 7.40 17.50 -11.88
N GLN A 15 7.85 18.72 -12.13
CA GLN A 15 7.16 19.67 -13.02
C GLN A 15 7.07 19.13 -14.44
N ASP A 16 8.14 18.56 -14.98
CA ASP A 16 8.15 17.94 -16.31
C ASP A 16 7.19 16.75 -16.39
N ALA A 17 7.18 15.90 -15.35
CA ALA A 17 6.26 14.76 -15.27
C ALA A 17 4.79 15.22 -15.20
N LEU A 18 4.50 16.25 -14.41
CA LEU A 18 3.17 16.85 -14.31
C LEU A 18 2.71 17.51 -15.62
N GLY A 19 3.64 18.03 -16.42
CA GLY A 19 3.34 18.55 -17.76
C GLY A 19 2.93 17.47 -18.77
N GLN A 20 3.27 16.21 -18.51
CA GLN A 20 3.10 15.08 -19.45
C GLN A 20 2.13 14.01 -18.95
N SER A 21 1.63 14.10 -17.71
CA SER A 21 0.85 13.05 -17.06
C SER A 21 -0.28 13.64 -16.23
N ASP A 22 -1.34 12.85 -16.05
CA ASP A 22 -2.48 13.20 -15.21
C ASP A 22 -2.28 12.70 -13.76
N ILE A 23 -1.49 11.66 -13.57
CA ILE A 23 -1.13 11.10 -12.27
C ILE A 23 0.38 10.88 -12.25
N VAL A 24 1.05 11.36 -11.23
CA VAL A 24 2.50 11.15 -11.04
C VAL A 24 2.73 10.22 -9.85
N ILE A 25 3.62 9.25 -10.03
CA ILE A 25 4.08 8.37 -8.96
C ILE A 25 5.57 8.62 -8.73
N ILE A 26 5.92 8.90 -7.48
CA ILE A 26 7.31 9.08 -7.07
C ILE A 26 7.69 7.96 -6.09
N ASN A 27 8.71 7.19 -6.44
CA ASN A 27 9.29 6.24 -5.48
C ASN A 27 10.37 6.99 -4.69
N THR A 28 10.09 7.25 -3.44
CA THR A 28 10.97 8.02 -2.58
C THR A 28 11.45 7.17 -1.42
N GLY A 29 12.73 7.35 -1.09
CA GLY A 29 13.24 6.86 0.16
C GLY A 29 12.78 7.75 1.32
N SER A 30 11.50 7.79 1.61
CA SER A 30 10.89 8.58 2.69
C SER A 30 11.40 8.21 4.09
N SER A 31 12.62 7.77 4.16
CA SER A 31 13.36 7.43 5.36
C SER A 31 13.85 8.72 6.05
N LYS A 32 13.96 8.68 7.36
CA LYS A 32 14.46 9.74 8.26
C LYS A 32 15.91 10.21 7.98
N GLY A 33 16.40 10.04 6.75
CA GLY A 33 17.71 10.52 6.32
C GLY A 33 17.70 12.02 6.08
N THR A 34 18.77 12.70 6.46
CA THR A 34 19.00 14.14 6.24
C THR A 34 19.05 14.54 4.74
N ALA A 35 18.97 13.58 3.83
CA ALA A 35 18.99 13.75 2.38
C ALA A 35 17.66 13.39 1.70
N ASP A 36 16.54 13.33 2.44
CA ASP A 36 15.24 13.09 1.84
C ASP A 36 14.62 14.41 1.38
N PHE A 37 14.78 14.70 0.10
CA PHE A 37 14.23 15.90 -0.54
C PHE A 37 12.79 15.70 -1.06
N SER A 38 12.17 14.54 -0.82
CA SER A 38 10.86 14.22 -1.39
C SER A 38 9.78 15.15 -0.88
N ILE A 39 9.70 15.36 0.43
CA ILE A 39 8.67 16.21 1.02
C ILE A 39 8.83 17.68 0.60
N PRO A 40 10.01 18.31 0.71
CA PRO A 40 10.22 19.66 0.18
C PRO A 40 9.91 19.78 -1.32
N ALA A 41 10.21 18.78 -2.12
CA ALA A 41 9.89 18.79 -3.53
C ALA A 41 8.38 18.72 -3.79
N LEU A 42 7.65 17.86 -3.05
CA LEU A 42 6.19 17.76 -3.14
C LEU A 42 5.50 19.07 -2.71
N GLU A 43 5.97 19.67 -1.62
CA GLU A 43 5.46 20.97 -1.13
C GLU A 43 5.66 22.10 -2.14
N SER A 44 6.72 22.04 -2.95
CA SER A 44 6.98 23.06 -3.97
C SER A 44 6.04 23.00 -5.17
N VAL A 45 5.40 21.86 -5.43
CA VAL A 45 4.53 21.63 -6.59
C VAL A 45 3.06 21.47 -6.23
N GLY A 46 2.73 21.31 -4.94
CA GLY A 46 1.34 21.10 -4.53
C GLY A 46 1.11 21.14 -3.02
N THR A 47 -0.09 20.75 -2.63
CA THR A 47 -0.48 20.63 -1.21
C THR A 47 -0.42 19.17 -0.80
N ILE A 48 0.35 18.85 0.23
CA ILE A 48 0.39 17.51 0.82
C ILE A 48 -0.90 17.26 1.58
N LEU A 49 -1.71 16.33 1.10
CA LEU A 49 -2.97 15.90 1.74
C LEU A 49 -2.71 14.91 2.87
N SER A 50 -1.71 14.05 2.68
CA SER A 50 -1.30 13.07 3.68
C SER A 50 0.18 12.76 3.50
N HIS A 51 0.89 12.69 4.60
CA HIS A 51 2.24 12.16 4.69
C HIS A 51 2.28 11.19 5.86
N MET A 52 2.56 9.93 5.57
CA MET A 52 2.44 8.79 6.46
C MET A 52 0.99 8.32 6.68
N ILE A 53 0.79 7.03 6.59
CA ILE A 53 -0.47 6.37 6.88
C ILE A 53 -0.34 5.46 8.10
N THR A 54 -1.45 5.23 8.80
CA THR A 54 -1.50 4.39 10.01
C THR A 54 -1.56 2.89 9.66
N SER A 55 -0.71 2.45 8.75
CA SER A 55 -0.60 1.05 8.33
C SER A 55 0.86 0.64 8.12
N GLY A 56 1.16 -0.59 8.39
CA GLY A 56 2.41 -1.24 8.01
C GLY A 56 2.12 -2.51 7.21
N PRO A 57 2.80 -2.74 6.09
CA PRO A 57 3.76 -1.88 5.39
C PRO A 57 3.08 -0.70 4.68
N GLY A 58 3.85 0.23 4.18
CA GLY A 58 3.33 1.39 3.45
C GLY A 58 3.20 2.67 4.29
N ALA A 59 3.64 2.66 5.55
CA ALA A 59 3.53 3.81 6.46
C ALA A 59 4.03 5.13 5.86
N HIS A 60 5.05 5.09 5.02
CA HIS A 60 5.64 6.27 4.37
C HIS A 60 4.98 6.66 3.04
N THR A 61 3.76 6.23 2.80
CA THR A 61 2.96 6.71 1.66
C THR A 61 2.65 8.19 1.83
N SER A 62 2.78 8.96 0.76
CA SER A 62 2.34 10.35 0.71
C SER A 62 1.35 10.57 -0.43
N CYS A 63 0.45 11.51 -0.24
CA CYS A 63 -0.50 11.95 -1.26
C CYS A 63 -0.44 13.48 -1.34
N THR A 64 -0.21 14.00 -2.53
CA THR A 64 -0.13 15.42 -2.81
C THR A 64 -1.08 15.76 -3.95
N ILE A 65 -1.67 16.94 -3.92
CA ILE A 65 -2.51 17.48 -5.00
C ILE A 65 -1.92 18.77 -5.50
N THR A 66 -1.77 18.93 -6.81
CA THR A 66 -1.32 20.16 -7.43
C THR A 66 -2.45 21.19 -7.48
N PRO A 67 -2.16 22.51 -7.69
CA PRO A 67 -3.20 23.53 -7.82
C PRO A 67 -4.19 23.29 -8.98
N ASP A 68 -3.77 22.61 -10.04
CA ASP A 68 -4.60 22.21 -11.17
C ASP A 68 -5.29 20.85 -10.99
N GLY A 69 -5.18 20.24 -9.80
CA GLY A 69 -5.93 19.05 -9.42
C GLY A 69 -5.25 17.72 -9.78
N LYS A 70 -3.99 17.70 -10.20
CA LYS A 70 -3.28 16.47 -10.51
C LYS A 70 -2.73 15.81 -9.25
N PRO A 71 -2.99 14.51 -9.02
CA PRO A 71 -2.48 13.78 -7.86
C PRO A 71 -1.04 13.34 -8.07
N ILE A 72 -0.25 13.41 -6.99
CA ILE A 72 1.08 12.81 -6.89
C ILE A 72 1.04 11.84 -5.72
N VAL A 73 1.42 10.58 -5.96
CA VAL A 73 1.49 9.54 -4.92
C VAL A 73 2.95 9.17 -4.69
N GLY A 74 3.41 9.41 -3.46
CA GLY A 74 4.71 8.93 -3.01
C GLY A 74 4.60 7.48 -2.51
N ILE A 75 5.35 6.58 -3.13
CA ILE A 75 5.40 5.17 -2.73
C ILE A 75 6.67 4.89 -1.94
N PRO A 76 6.62 4.09 -0.86
CA PRO A 76 7.79 3.76 -0.05
C PRO A 76 8.78 2.87 -0.80
N GLY A 77 10.07 2.97 -0.46
CA GLY A 77 11.14 2.17 -1.06
C GLY A 77 10.98 0.64 -0.89
N PRO A 78 10.61 0.12 0.29
CA PRO A 78 10.40 -1.32 0.47
C PRO A 78 9.28 -1.86 -0.42
N SER A 79 9.58 -2.91 -1.21
CA SER A 79 8.68 -3.46 -2.25
C SER A 79 7.27 -3.80 -1.76
N VAL A 80 7.15 -4.41 -0.58
CA VAL A 80 5.82 -4.73 0.00
C VAL A 80 5.01 -3.47 0.31
N GLY A 81 5.67 -2.44 0.83
CA GLY A 81 5.03 -1.14 1.08
C GLY A 81 4.61 -0.45 -0.21
N ALA A 82 5.48 -0.47 -1.22
CA ALA A 82 5.18 0.10 -2.53
C ALA A 82 3.96 -0.58 -3.17
N GLU A 83 3.90 -1.92 -3.13
CA GLU A 83 2.78 -2.68 -3.67
C GLU A 83 1.46 -2.38 -2.94
N CYS A 84 1.48 -2.34 -1.61
CA CYS A 84 0.30 -1.93 -0.85
C CYS A 84 -0.17 -0.52 -1.24
N THR A 85 0.77 0.41 -1.44
CA THR A 85 0.43 1.77 -1.87
C THR A 85 -0.16 1.78 -3.29
N MET A 86 0.38 0.97 -4.19
CA MET A 86 -0.20 0.82 -5.53
C MET A 86 -1.63 0.29 -5.48
N ASP A 87 -1.89 -0.74 -4.68
CA ASP A 87 -3.21 -1.36 -4.57
C ASP A 87 -4.23 -0.45 -3.85
N TRP A 88 -3.81 0.32 -2.82
CA TRP A 88 -4.74 1.10 -2.00
C TRP A 88 -4.93 2.53 -2.44
N PHE A 89 -3.97 3.12 -3.15
CA PHE A 89 -4.01 4.54 -3.55
C PHE A 89 -3.97 4.71 -5.06
N VAL A 90 -2.96 4.13 -5.73
CA VAL A 90 -2.76 4.38 -7.16
C VAL A 90 -3.86 3.73 -7.99
N LYS A 91 -4.12 2.44 -7.75
CA LYS A 91 -5.17 1.74 -8.49
C LYS A 91 -6.56 2.37 -8.34
N PRO A 92 -7.05 2.70 -7.14
CA PRO A 92 -8.32 3.41 -6.99
C PRO A 92 -8.36 4.79 -7.66
N LEU A 93 -7.24 5.53 -7.66
CA LEU A 93 -7.13 6.80 -8.41
C LEU A 93 -7.27 6.57 -9.91
N MET A 94 -6.56 5.58 -10.46
CA MET A 94 -6.65 5.23 -11.88
C MET A 94 -8.05 4.76 -12.26
N ASP A 95 -8.66 3.89 -11.45
CA ASP A 95 -10.02 3.40 -11.67
C ASP A 95 -11.02 4.58 -11.73
N ARG A 96 -10.91 5.51 -10.77
CA ARG A 96 -11.76 6.70 -10.72
C ARG A 96 -11.52 7.63 -11.92
N TYR A 97 -10.27 7.83 -12.31
CA TYR A 97 -9.91 8.63 -13.49
C TYR A 97 -10.49 8.04 -14.77
N LEU A 98 -10.53 6.71 -14.87
CA LEU A 98 -11.14 5.98 -16.00
C LEU A 98 -12.66 5.83 -15.90
N GLY A 99 -13.30 6.47 -14.91
CA GLY A 99 -14.75 6.36 -14.70
C GLY A 99 -15.20 5.00 -14.14
N GLN A 100 -14.27 4.23 -13.60
CA GLN A 100 -14.53 2.93 -12.98
C GLN A 100 -14.68 3.07 -11.47
N THR A 101 -15.50 2.22 -10.86
CA THR A 101 -15.61 2.12 -9.40
C THR A 101 -15.25 0.70 -9.00
N THR A 102 -14.00 0.50 -8.59
CA THR A 102 -13.55 -0.79 -8.06
C THR A 102 -13.62 -0.73 -6.54
N GLN A 103 -14.42 -1.63 -5.95
CA GLN A 103 -14.43 -1.82 -4.50
C GLN A 103 -13.61 -3.07 -4.17
N PRO A 104 -12.76 -3.03 -3.14
CA PRO A 104 -12.08 -4.23 -2.68
C PRO A 104 -13.10 -5.28 -2.22
N ILE A 105 -12.95 -6.50 -2.71
CA ILE A 105 -13.82 -7.60 -2.32
C ILE A 105 -13.33 -8.12 -0.97
N LYS A 106 -14.18 -8.00 0.04
CA LYS A 106 -13.93 -8.50 1.38
C LYS A 106 -14.67 -9.81 1.59
N VAL A 107 -13.98 -10.80 2.17
CA VAL A 107 -14.50 -12.12 2.48
C VAL A 107 -14.22 -12.47 3.94
N LEU A 108 -15.10 -13.25 4.56
CA LEU A 108 -14.85 -13.81 5.88
C LEU A 108 -13.90 -15.01 5.75
N ALA A 109 -12.88 -15.05 6.58
CA ALA A 109 -11.91 -16.12 6.60
C ALA A 109 -11.45 -16.43 8.04
N ILE A 110 -11.05 -17.66 8.29
CA ILE A 110 -10.52 -18.09 9.59
C ILE A 110 -9.00 -17.93 9.57
N TYR A 111 -8.47 -17.11 10.46
CA TYR A 111 -7.04 -16.87 10.61
C TYR A 111 -6.28 -18.15 11.01
N GLN A 112 -5.28 -18.55 10.22
CA GLN A 112 -4.48 -19.76 10.43
C GLN A 112 -2.99 -19.48 10.68
N GLY A 113 -2.62 -18.21 10.89
CA GLY A 113 -1.26 -17.87 11.32
C GLY A 113 -0.99 -18.22 12.79
N ASN A 114 0.26 -18.00 13.21
CA ASN A 114 0.61 -18.03 14.62
C ASN A 114 -0.12 -16.92 15.38
N ASP A 115 -0.34 -17.11 16.68
CA ASP A 115 -0.91 -16.07 17.51
C ASP A 115 -0.09 -14.79 17.39
N TYR A 116 -0.75 -13.70 17.01
CA TYR A 116 -0.15 -12.39 16.92
C TYR A 116 -0.40 -11.64 18.23
N PRO A 117 0.65 -11.33 19.00
CA PRO A 117 0.48 -10.70 20.30
C PRO A 117 0.02 -9.24 20.16
N ALA A 118 -0.58 -8.71 21.20
CA ALA A 118 -0.80 -7.26 21.32
C ALA A 118 0.55 -6.54 21.28
N THR A 119 0.66 -5.50 20.44
CA THR A 119 1.96 -4.87 20.15
C THR A 119 2.12 -3.50 20.78
N GLY A 120 1.06 -2.90 21.31
CA GLY A 120 1.06 -1.51 21.76
C GLY A 120 1.29 -0.48 20.63
N ARG A 121 1.33 -0.91 19.37
CA ARG A 121 1.45 -0.01 18.22
C ARG A 121 0.16 0.79 18.03
N MET A 122 0.28 1.97 17.45
CA MET A 122 -0.88 2.81 17.10
C MET A 122 -1.48 2.47 15.72
N PHE A 123 -0.93 1.48 15.03
CA PHE A 123 -1.35 1.11 13.68
C PHE A 123 -1.44 -0.39 13.49
N SER A 124 -2.30 -0.80 12.56
CA SER A 124 -2.46 -2.19 12.12
C SER A 124 -1.34 -2.60 11.18
N LEU A 125 -1.00 -3.89 11.18
CA LEU A 125 -0.13 -4.48 10.18
C LEU A 125 -0.97 -5.20 9.13
N VAL A 126 -0.74 -4.88 7.87
CA VAL A 126 -1.31 -5.64 6.76
C VAL A 126 -0.31 -6.72 6.34
N ARG A 127 -0.83 -7.92 6.12
CA ARG A 127 -0.07 -9.08 5.64
C ARG A 127 -0.72 -9.64 4.40
N ARG A 128 0.11 -10.05 3.46
CA ARG A 128 -0.34 -10.93 2.39
C ARG A 128 -0.71 -12.27 2.96
N ALA A 129 -1.72 -12.90 2.41
CA ALA A 129 -2.20 -14.20 2.84
C ALA A 129 -2.60 -15.07 1.64
N PHE A 130 -2.47 -16.36 1.83
CA PHE A 130 -3.17 -17.34 1.01
C PHE A 130 -4.57 -17.52 1.61
N LEU A 131 -5.58 -17.22 0.80
CA LEU A 131 -6.97 -17.52 1.11
C LEU A 131 -7.31 -18.87 0.46
N ILE A 132 -7.54 -19.88 1.29
CA ILE A 132 -7.68 -21.27 0.87
C ILE A 132 -9.07 -21.76 1.25
N ARG A 133 -9.87 -22.14 0.22
CA ARG A 133 -11.18 -22.76 0.46
C ARG A 133 -11.00 -24.19 0.92
N GLN A 134 -11.70 -24.54 1.97
CA GLN A 134 -11.75 -25.90 2.49
C GLN A 134 -12.92 -26.68 1.86
N PRO A 135 -12.92 -28.03 1.94
CA PRO A 135 -14.02 -28.85 1.42
C PRO A 135 -15.38 -28.58 2.08
N ASP A 136 -15.39 -28.01 3.29
CA ASP A 136 -16.58 -27.58 4.03
C ASP A 136 -16.97 -26.12 3.76
N GLU A 137 -16.51 -25.56 2.65
CA GLU A 137 -16.75 -24.18 2.18
C GLU A 137 -16.15 -23.08 3.06
N ARG A 138 -15.54 -23.35 4.20
CA ARG A 138 -14.85 -22.36 5.01
C ARG A 138 -13.61 -21.85 4.28
N LEU A 139 -13.33 -20.56 4.45
CA LEU A 139 -12.14 -19.95 3.90
C LEU A 139 -11.08 -19.80 5.01
N PHE A 140 -9.87 -20.27 4.76
CA PHE A 140 -8.75 -20.11 5.67
C PHE A 140 -7.82 -19.02 5.16
N ALA A 141 -7.35 -18.14 6.07
CA ALA A 141 -6.37 -17.11 5.78
C ALA A 141 -5.03 -17.49 6.42
N VAL A 142 -4.07 -17.87 5.60
CA VAL A 142 -2.71 -18.23 6.01
C VAL A 142 -1.77 -17.07 5.67
N PRO A 143 -1.24 -16.33 6.66
CA PRO A 143 -0.37 -15.21 6.39
C PRO A 143 0.95 -15.66 5.77
N VAL A 144 1.49 -14.85 4.87
CA VAL A 144 2.82 -15.02 4.29
C VAL A 144 3.83 -14.25 5.14
N ASP A 145 4.95 -14.87 5.47
CA ASP A 145 6.03 -14.21 6.19
C ASP A 145 6.70 -13.12 5.34
N ILE A 146 7.06 -11.99 5.97
CA ILE A 146 7.66 -10.84 5.28
C ILE A 146 8.96 -11.22 4.55
N GLY A 147 9.69 -12.20 5.07
CA GLY A 147 10.95 -12.69 4.48
C GLY A 147 10.78 -13.70 3.35
N ASP A 148 9.57 -14.20 3.13
CA ASP A 148 9.30 -15.19 2.07
C ASP A 148 8.95 -14.50 0.75
N SER A 149 9.99 -14.12 0.00
CA SER A 149 9.83 -13.54 -1.33
C SER A 149 9.14 -14.48 -2.33
N ARG A 150 9.22 -15.79 -2.14
CA ARG A 150 8.61 -16.79 -3.06
C ARG A 150 7.10 -16.95 -2.83
N GLY A 151 6.63 -16.70 -1.61
CA GLY A 151 5.20 -16.69 -1.31
C GLY A 151 4.50 -15.41 -1.74
N MET A 152 5.25 -14.34 -1.92
CA MET A 152 4.71 -12.99 -2.16
C MET A 152 3.94 -12.87 -3.48
N ASP A 153 4.41 -13.49 -4.55
CA ASP A 153 3.77 -13.40 -5.88
C ASP A 153 2.53 -14.31 -6.03
N ARG A 154 2.38 -15.27 -5.14
CA ARG A 154 1.30 -16.27 -5.20
C ARG A 154 0.15 -16.01 -4.25
N CYS A 155 0.31 -15.08 -3.32
CA CYS A 155 -0.77 -14.74 -2.39
C CYS A 155 -1.94 -14.07 -3.15
N ASN A 156 -3.14 -14.43 -2.74
CA ASN A 156 -4.38 -13.99 -3.39
C ASN A 156 -5.23 -13.08 -2.48
N GLY A 157 -4.68 -12.67 -1.34
CA GLY A 157 -5.39 -11.78 -0.42
C GLY A 157 -4.50 -11.05 0.55
N PHE A 158 -5.14 -10.15 1.28
CA PHE A 158 -4.58 -9.41 2.41
C PHE A 158 -5.40 -9.62 3.66
N ILE A 159 -4.73 -9.64 4.78
CA ILE A 159 -5.33 -9.64 6.11
C ILE A 159 -4.76 -8.50 6.95
N THR A 160 -5.55 -8.03 7.90
CA THR A 160 -5.13 -7.00 8.85
C THR A 160 -4.87 -7.63 10.22
N LEU A 161 -3.67 -7.43 10.75
CA LEU A 161 -3.29 -7.80 12.11
C LEU A 161 -3.47 -6.57 13.01
N PRO A 162 -4.48 -6.57 13.89
CA PRO A 162 -4.78 -5.40 14.72
C PRO A 162 -3.74 -5.22 15.83
N PRO A 163 -3.54 -3.99 16.36
CA PRO A 163 -2.65 -3.74 17.48
C PRO A 163 -3.00 -4.52 18.75
N ALA A 164 -4.29 -4.84 18.92
CA ALA A 164 -4.79 -5.62 20.05
C ALA A 164 -4.39 -7.10 20.02
N GLY A 165 -3.77 -7.54 18.93
CA GLY A 165 -3.41 -8.94 18.71
C GLY A 165 -4.50 -9.73 17.99
N LEU A 166 -4.13 -10.92 17.53
CA LEU A 166 -5.02 -11.81 16.80
C LEU A 166 -4.65 -13.27 17.12
N LYS A 167 -5.64 -14.07 17.50
CA LYS A 167 -5.42 -15.48 17.80
C LYS A 167 -5.73 -16.35 16.59
N ARG A 168 -5.03 -17.47 16.46
CA ARG A 168 -5.35 -18.51 15.49
C ARG A 168 -6.80 -19.00 15.70
N GLY A 169 -7.51 -19.24 14.60
CA GLY A 169 -8.91 -19.68 14.63
C GLY A 169 -9.92 -18.54 14.71
N THR A 170 -9.48 -17.29 14.87
CA THR A 170 -10.38 -16.12 14.85
C THR A 170 -10.92 -15.88 13.45
N GLU A 171 -12.22 -15.62 13.34
CA GLU A 171 -12.83 -15.15 12.10
C GLU A 171 -12.47 -13.70 11.86
N ILE A 172 -11.98 -13.40 10.65
CA ILE A 172 -11.52 -12.08 10.23
C ILE A 172 -12.08 -11.72 8.86
N GLN A 173 -12.08 -10.43 8.56
CA GLN A 173 -12.23 -9.98 7.18
C GLN A 173 -10.88 -10.02 6.47
N ALA A 174 -10.84 -10.70 5.32
CA ALA A 174 -9.73 -10.68 4.39
C ALA A 174 -10.14 -9.97 3.10
N GLU A 175 -9.19 -9.33 2.44
CA GLU A 175 -9.40 -8.64 1.17
C GLU A 175 -8.81 -9.47 0.03
N LEU A 176 -9.56 -9.67 -1.05
CA LEU A 176 -9.07 -10.37 -2.23
C LEU A 176 -8.18 -9.45 -3.06
N ARG A 177 -6.97 -9.95 -3.39
CA ARG A 177 -6.04 -9.25 -4.27
C ARG A 177 -6.44 -9.36 -5.74
N TYR A 178 -6.87 -10.55 -6.16
CA TYR A 178 -7.26 -10.86 -7.53
C TYR A 178 -8.63 -11.56 -7.54
N PRO A 179 -9.72 -10.80 -7.69
CA PRO A 179 -11.08 -11.37 -7.59
C PRO A 179 -11.36 -12.48 -8.61
N TYR A 180 -10.61 -12.52 -9.72
CA TYR A 180 -10.83 -13.49 -10.81
C TYR A 180 -10.22 -14.87 -10.55
N GLN A 181 -9.42 -15.04 -9.51
CA GLN A 181 -8.74 -16.32 -9.23
C GLN A 181 -9.51 -17.23 -8.24
N PHE A 182 -10.73 -16.84 -7.88
CA PHE A 182 -11.56 -17.58 -6.93
C PHE A 182 -12.69 -18.39 -7.59
N LEU A 183 -12.72 -18.45 -8.89
CA LEU A 183 -13.74 -19.20 -9.62
C LEU A 183 -13.24 -20.60 -9.97
#